data_6c1ca9187f308ed9b1ea4dce0f2e0b3c
#
_entry.id   6c1ca9187f308ed9b1ea4dce0f2e0b3c
#
_cell.length_a   1.000
_cell.length_b   1.000
_cell.length_c   1.000
_cell.angle_alpha   90.00
_cell.angle_beta   90.00
_cell.angle_gamma   90.00
#
_symmetry.space_group_name_H-M   'P 1'
#
loop_
_entity.id
_entity.type
_entity.pdbx_description
1 polymer ?
#
loop_
_entity_poly.entity_id
_entity_poly.type
_entity_poly.pdbx_seq_one_letter_code
_entity_poly.pdbx_strand_id
1 'polypeptide(L)'
;MKYAWRILAFDVAPPIAAIAALVYIGITLAWPLWWVSVCSVLCLLIVEGVVVNFALARRDFVTVGTDDDGPGLRLAVVAVATTALVAAVAVGYLRWTVPDRMLHDDTAEVVGIASSISEASATFTPQNPTASVDRATAMMSPKSAEAFKNEFANVAKDLTSKNISAQASTVSAGIEAIGPEAASVAVILRAMQSTPGKPSDTASSYPPACRWLPC
;
A
#
# COMPACT_ATOMS: atom_id res chain seq x y z
N MET A 1 18.66 44.86 16.55
CA MET A 1 17.50 44.02 16.23
C MET A 1 17.56 43.40 14.82
N LYS A 2 17.95 44.13 13.77
CA LYS A 2 18.02 43.58 12.38
C LYS A 2 19.04 42.42 12.23
N TYR A 3 20.17 42.46 12.94
CA TYR A 3 21.19 41.45 12.90
C TYR A 3 20.72 40.10 13.51
N ALA A 4 20.11 40.12 14.68
CA ALA A 4 19.59 38.94 15.33
C ALA A 4 18.47 38.26 14.50
N TRP A 5 17.64 39.04 13.81
CA TRP A 5 16.61 38.49 12.93
C TRP A 5 17.18 37.81 11.69
N ARG A 6 18.26 38.34 11.12
CA ARG A 6 18.96 37.72 9.97
C ARG A 6 19.60 36.38 10.35
N ILE A 7 20.26 36.31 11.51
CA ILE A 7 20.81 35.05 12.03
C ILE A 7 19.69 34.02 12.23
N LEU A 8 18.59 34.42 12.86
CA LEU A 8 17.46 33.52 13.10
C LEU A 8 16.87 33.00 11.77
N ALA A 9 16.71 33.88 10.78
CA ALA A 9 16.08 33.53 9.51
C ALA A 9 16.96 32.65 8.60
N PHE A 10 18.30 32.81 8.63
CA PHE A 10 19.20 32.12 7.70
C PHE A 10 19.98 30.97 8.33
N ASP A 11 20.35 31.08 9.60
CA ASP A 11 21.21 30.08 10.24
C ASP A 11 20.43 29.09 11.12
N VAL A 12 19.21 29.45 11.58
CA VAL A 12 18.43 28.61 12.51
C VAL A 12 17.17 28.06 11.85
N ALA A 13 16.40 28.88 11.16
CA ALA A 13 15.13 28.44 10.60
C ALA A 13 15.23 27.36 9.51
N PRO A 14 16.17 27.42 8.54
CA PRO A 14 16.30 26.41 7.52
C PRO A 14 16.70 25.01 8.06
N PRO A 15 17.69 24.88 8.96
CA PRO A 15 18.01 23.59 9.58
C PRO A 15 16.85 22.99 10.35
N ILE A 16 16.13 23.79 11.13
CA ILE A 16 14.95 23.32 11.87
C ILE A 16 13.85 22.87 10.91
N ALA A 17 13.59 23.61 9.85
CA ALA A 17 12.61 23.23 8.84
C ALA A 17 13.00 21.93 8.13
N ALA A 18 14.28 21.72 7.82
CA ALA A 18 14.78 20.49 7.21
C ALA A 18 14.59 19.28 8.15
N ILE A 19 14.92 19.42 9.42
CA ILE A 19 14.72 18.38 10.45
C ILE A 19 13.22 18.06 10.58
N ALA A 20 12.37 19.06 10.71
CA ALA A 20 10.93 18.88 10.82
C ALA A 20 10.35 18.17 9.58
N ALA A 21 10.79 18.54 8.39
CA ALA A 21 10.38 17.91 7.15
C ALA A 21 10.80 16.44 7.08
N LEU A 22 12.05 16.10 7.44
CA LEU A 22 12.54 14.72 7.47
C LEU A 22 11.76 13.85 8.45
N VAL A 23 11.51 14.35 9.65
CA VAL A 23 10.73 13.63 10.66
C VAL A 23 9.29 13.44 10.19
N TYR A 24 8.68 14.47 9.64
CA TYR A 24 7.31 14.40 9.12
C TYR A 24 7.20 13.38 7.98
N ILE A 25 8.12 13.41 7.01
CA ILE A 25 8.16 12.45 5.90
C ILE A 25 8.37 11.03 6.42
N GLY A 26 9.30 10.82 7.36
CA GLY A 26 9.55 9.50 7.94
C GLY A 26 8.34 8.90 8.65
N ILE A 27 7.56 9.73 9.35
CA ILE A 27 6.35 9.28 10.05
C ILE A 27 5.21 9.00 9.07
N THR A 28 4.96 9.91 8.11
CA THR A 28 3.83 9.79 7.18
C THR A 28 4.00 8.67 6.16
N LEU A 29 5.23 8.36 5.77
CA LEU A 29 5.54 7.30 4.82
C LEU A 29 5.89 5.96 5.48
N ALA A 30 5.80 5.85 6.80
CA ALA A 30 6.08 4.64 7.58
C ALA A 30 7.42 3.96 7.21
N TRP A 31 8.47 4.75 7.02
CA TRP A 31 9.79 4.23 6.63
C TRP A 31 10.39 3.32 7.70
N PRO A 32 11.24 2.34 7.30
CA PRO A 32 11.83 1.42 8.25
C PRO A 32 12.69 2.15 9.29
N LEU A 33 12.62 1.71 10.55
CA LEU A 33 13.25 2.37 11.71
C LEU A 33 14.75 2.61 11.54
N TRP A 34 15.47 1.72 10.86
CA TRP A 34 16.90 1.90 10.62
C TRP A 34 17.19 3.11 9.70
N TRP A 35 16.30 3.38 8.70
CA TRP A 35 16.43 4.54 7.83
C TRP A 35 16.07 5.84 8.55
N VAL A 36 15.05 5.80 9.39
CA VAL A 36 14.71 6.93 10.27
C VAL A 36 15.89 7.25 11.20
N SER A 37 16.60 6.22 11.69
CA SER A 37 17.81 6.40 12.50
C SER A 37 18.93 7.10 11.71
N VAL A 38 19.18 6.71 10.47
CA VAL A 38 20.17 7.38 9.59
C VAL A 38 19.79 8.83 9.36
N CYS A 39 18.52 9.12 9.06
CA CYS A 39 18.02 10.49 8.92
C CYS A 39 18.17 11.30 10.22
N SER A 40 17.95 10.67 11.37
CA SER A 40 18.12 11.30 12.69
C SER A 40 19.58 11.67 12.96
N VAL A 41 20.54 10.81 12.60
CA VAL A 41 21.97 11.10 12.69
C VAL A 41 22.34 12.29 11.81
N LEU A 42 21.83 12.35 10.57
CA LEU A 42 22.02 13.50 9.70
C LEU A 42 21.46 14.79 10.28
N CYS A 43 20.30 14.71 10.91
CA CYS A 43 19.69 15.85 11.62
C CYS A 43 20.58 16.33 12.78
N LEU A 44 21.15 15.40 13.56
CA LEU A 44 22.07 15.73 14.65
C LEU A 44 23.35 16.40 14.14
N LEU A 45 23.91 15.93 13.04
CA LEU A 45 25.09 16.55 12.40
C LEU A 45 24.80 17.99 11.92
N ILE A 46 23.59 18.23 11.40
CA ILE A 46 23.14 19.59 11.03
C ILE A 46 23.09 20.49 12.27
N VAL A 47 22.51 20.01 13.37
CA VAL A 47 22.45 20.75 14.64
C VAL A 47 23.84 21.02 15.19
N GLU A 48 24.72 20.02 15.18
CA GLU A 48 26.12 20.16 15.60
C GLU A 48 26.84 21.24 14.77
N GLY A 49 26.67 21.22 13.44
CA GLY A 49 27.24 22.23 12.55
C GLY A 49 26.77 23.64 12.89
N VAL A 50 25.48 23.83 13.21
CA VAL A 50 24.93 25.11 13.64
C VAL A 50 25.54 25.55 14.96
N VAL A 51 25.65 24.65 15.95
CA VAL A 51 26.23 24.95 17.27
C VAL A 51 27.70 25.34 17.15
N VAL A 52 28.48 24.61 16.36
CA VAL A 52 29.90 24.91 16.09
C VAL A 52 30.03 26.27 15.43
N ASN A 53 29.22 26.58 14.42
CA ASN A 53 29.23 27.88 13.76
C ASN A 53 28.95 29.03 14.75
N PHE A 54 27.97 28.88 15.63
CA PHE A 54 27.69 29.86 16.70
C PHE A 54 28.83 29.99 17.70
N ALA A 55 29.46 28.90 18.10
CA ALA A 55 30.61 28.90 19.01
C ALA A 55 31.82 29.63 18.42
N LEU A 56 32.09 29.41 17.14
CA LEU A 56 33.18 30.08 16.40
C LEU A 56 32.88 31.59 16.21
N ALA A 57 31.64 31.94 15.89
CA ALA A 57 31.22 33.33 15.74
C ALA A 57 31.39 34.11 17.05
N ARG A 58 31.15 33.48 18.23
CA ARG A 58 31.38 34.09 19.54
C ARG A 58 32.86 34.36 19.86
N ARG A 59 33.77 33.66 19.20
CA ARG A 59 35.21 33.83 19.38
C ARG A 59 35.84 34.75 18.36
N ASP A 60 35.03 35.51 17.60
CA ASP A 60 35.45 36.40 16.52
C ASP A 60 36.32 35.78 15.44
N PHE A 61 36.27 34.44 15.32
CA PHE A 61 37.02 33.73 14.27
C PHE A 61 36.26 33.55 12.97
N VAL A 62 34.94 33.71 12.98
CA VAL A 62 34.05 33.53 11.81
C VAL A 62 32.91 34.51 11.87
N THR A 63 32.58 35.13 10.75
CA THR A 63 31.37 35.92 10.60
C THR A 63 30.15 35.05 10.38
N VAL A 64 29.05 35.30 11.08
CA VAL A 64 27.77 34.61 10.94
C VAL A 64 26.88 35.40 9.98
N GLY A 65 26.33 34.72 8.98
CA GLY A 65 25.46 35.36 7.98
C GLY A 65 26.09 35.50 6.59
N THR A 66 25.55 36.35 5.75
CA THR A 66 25.92 36.52 4.33
C THR A 66 27.08 37.45 4.07
N ASP A 67 27.68 38.04 5.10
CA ASP A 67 28.73 39.07 4.97
C ASP A 67 30.16 38.47 4.99
N ASP A 68 30.32 37.22 4.62
CA ASP A 68 31.59 36.51 4.61
C ASP A 68 32.37 36.76 3.31
N ASP A 69 33.65 37.07 3.41
CA ASP A 69 34.54 37.30 2.26
C ASP A 69 34.89 36.03 1.49
N GLY A 70 34.42 34.83 1.95
CA GLY A 70 34.64 33.54 1.35
C GLY A 70 33.37 32.73 1.08
N PRO A 71 32.44 33.19 0.25
CA PRO A 71 31.14 32.52 0.05
C PRO A 71 31.24 31.14 -0.62
N GLY A 72 32.35 30.81 -1.28
CA GLY A 72 32.51 29.60 -2.07
C GLY A 72 32.45 28.31 -1.24
N LEU A 73 33.14 28.27 -0.11
CA LEU A 73 33.19 27.07 0.76
C LEU A 73 31.83 26.82 1.42
N ARG A 74 31.17 27.87 1.88
CA ARG A 74 29.80 27.77 2.45
C ARG A 74 28.80 27.32 1.42
N LEU A 75 28.86 27.89 0.22
CA LEU A 75 27.97 27.48 -0.88
C LEU A 75 28.21 25.99 -1.25
N ALA A 76 29.47 25.56 -1.28
CA ALA A 76 29.80 24.15 -1.52
C ALA A 76 29.24 23.22 -0.44
N VAL A 77 29.38 23.57 0.84
CA VAL A 77 28.85 22.74 1.96
C VAL A 77 27.32 22.68 1.91
N VAL A 78 26.66 23.80 1.68
CA VAL A 78 25.19 23.85 1.54
C VAL A 78 24.73 23.05 0.34
N ALA A 79 25.42 23.16 -0.81
CA ALA A 79 25.08 22.41 -2.02
C ALA A 79 25.24 20.89 -1.80
N VAL A 80 26.34 20.46 -1.18
CA VAL A 80 26.57 19.04 -0.87
C VAL A 80 25.51 18.51 0.12
N ALA A 81 25.24 19.24 1.20
CA ALA A 81 24.25 18.86 2.19
C ALA A 81 22.84 18.77 1.59
N THR A 82 22.46 19.75 0.77
CA THR A 82 21.15 19.76 0.08
C THR A 82 21.04 18.61 -0.91
N THR A 83 22.09 18.35 -1.68
CA THR A 83 22.13 17.24 -2.64
C THR A 83 22.00 15.90 -1.92
N ALA A 84 22.74 15.70 -0.82
CA ALA A 84 22.66 14.51 0.00
C ALA A 84 21.27 14.31 0.60
N LEU A 85 20.63 15.37 1.06
CA LEU A 85 19.27 15.35 1.58
C LEU A 85 18.25 14.94 0.50
N VAL A 86 18.32 15.58 -0.67
CA VAL A 86 17.41 15.26 -1.80
C VAL A 86 17.63 13.82 -2.26
N ALA A 87 18.87 13.36 -2.35
CA ALA A 87 19.20 11.98 -2.69
C ALA A 87 18.64 11.00 -1.65
N ALA A 88 18.79 11.28 -0.36
CA ALA A 88 18.26 10.44 0.71
C ALA A 88 16.72 10.32 0.66
N VAL A 89 16.03 11.44 0.43
CA VAL A 89 14.57 11.46 0.29
C VAL A 89 14.14 10.70 -0.98
N ALA A 90 14.83 10.91 -2.10
CA ALA A 90 14.52 10.22 -3.35
C ALA A 90 14.71 8.70 -3.22
N VAL A 91 15.81 8.25 -2.62
CA VAL A 91 16.07 6.82 -2.36
C VAL A 91 15.00 6.24 -1.43
N GLY A 92 14.64 6.93 -0.35
CA GLY A 92 13.58 6.51 0.57
C GLY A 92 12.24 6.37 -0.14
N TYR A 93 11.87 7.34 -0.94
CA TYR A 93 10.62 7.32 -1.71
C TYR A 93 10.57 6.16 -2.71
N LEU A 94 11.59 6.01 -3.53
CA LEU A 94 11.64 4.96 -4.58
C LEU A 94 11.76 3.55 -3.99
N ARG A 95 12.47 3.39 -2.87
CA ARG A 95 12.73 2.07 -2.28
C ARG A 95 11.61 1.53 -1.42
N TRP A 96 10.84 2.39 -0.77
CA TRP A 96 9.80 1.98 0.19
C TRP A 96 8.41 2.46 -0.18
N THR A 97 8.23 3.73 -0.53
CA THR A 97 6.89 4.27 -0.77
C THR A 97 6.27 3.75 -2.08
N VAL A 98 7.06 3.65 -3.14
CA VAL A 98 6.56 3.17 -4.44
C VAL A 98 6.16 1.69 -4.37
N PRO A 99 7.01 0.77 -3.87
CA PRO A 99 6.62 -0.64 -3.74
C PRO A 99 5.42 -0.87 -2.81
N ASP A 100 5.34 -0.12 -1.71
CA ASP A 100 4.24 -0.24 -0.76
C ASP A 100 2.90 0.18 -1.38
N ARG A 101 2.89 1.24 -2.19
CA ARG A 101 1.70 1.66 -2.95
C ARG A 101 1.29 0.63 -3.99
N MET A 102 2.24 0.10 -4.76
CA MET A 102 1.97 -0.95 -5.75
C MET A 102 1.36 -2.17 -5.07
N LEU A 103 1.94 -2.63 -3.95
CA LEU A 103 1.40 -3.74 -3.20
C LEU A 103 -0.02 -3.47 -2.67
N HIS A 104 -0.33 -2.25 -2.28
CA HIS A 104 -1.66 -1.87 -1.82
C HIS A 104 -2.69 -1.88 -2.96
N ASP A 105 -2.32 -1.38 -4.13
CA ASP A 105 -3.17 -1.38 -5.32
C ASP A 105 -3.40 -2.82 -5.81
N ASP A 106 -2.35 -3.64 -5.89
CA ASP A 106 -2.43 -5.07 -6.23
C ASP A 106 -3.34 -5.83 -5.24
N THR A 107 -3.25 -5.50 -3.95
CA THR A 107 -4.09 -6.05 -2.89
C THR A 107 -5.57 -5.80 -3.15
N ALA A 108 -5.95 -4.58 -3.48
CA ALA A 108 -7.34 -4.20 -3.76
C ALA A 108 -7.88 -4.91 -5.01
N GLU A 109 -7.06 -5.00 -6.06
CA GLU A 109 -7.42 -5.68 -7.30
C GLU A 109 -7.64 -7.18 -7.09
N VAL A 110 -6.71 -7.84 -6.40
CA VAL A 110 -6.78 -9.28 -6.10
C VAL A 110 -8.01 -9.63 -5.26
N VAL A 111 -8.33 -8.83 -4.24
CA VAL A 111 -9.56 -8.99 -3.44
C VAL A 111 -10.80 -8.80 -4.30
N GLY A 112 -10.81 -7.81 -5.18
CA GLY A 112 -11.92 -7.55 -6.12
C GLY A 112 -12.17 -8.73 -7.07
N ILE A 113 -11.12 -9.25 -7.68
CA ILE A 113 -11.19 -10.43 -8.58
C ILE A 113 -11.69 -11.65 -7.82
N ALA A 114 -11.09 -11.97 -6.66
CA ALA A 114 -11.47 -13.13 -5.86
C ALA A 114 -12.94 -13.07 -5.40
N SER A 115 -13.40 -11.90 -4.98
CA SER A 115 -14.80 -11.68 -4.60
C SER A 115 -15.74 -11.90 -5.78
N SER A 116 -15.40 -11.34 -6.93
CA SER A 116 -16.22 -11.46 -8.16
C SER A 116 -16.31 -12.90 -8.66
N ILE A 117 -15.20 -13.64 -8.66
CA ILE A 117 -15.17 -15.08 -9.01
C ILE A 117 -16.03 -15.86 -8.03
N SER A 118 -15.88 -15.61 -6.73
CA SER A 118 -16.60 -16.32 -5.68
C SER A 118 -18.11 -16.07 -5.77
N GLU A 119 -18.53 -14.84 -5.99
CA GLU A 119 -19.95 -14.50 -6.19
C GLU A 119 -20.52 -15.16 -7.46
N ALA A 120 -19.79 -15.07 -8.57
CA ALA A 120 -20.19 -15.70 -9.81
C ALA A 120 -20.32 -17.22 -9.68
N SER A 121 -19.36 -17.87 -8.98
CA SER A 121 -19.36 -19.30 -8.75
C SER A 121 -20.50 -19.80 -7.85
N ALA A 122 -20.90 -18.97 -6.88
CA ALA A 122 -21.96 -19.31 -5.92
C ALA A 122 -23.35 -18.83 -6.35
N THR A 123 -23.47 -18.09 -7.45
CA THR A 123 -24.75 -17.65 -8.02
C THR A 123 -25.20 -18.62 -9.10
N PHE A 124 -26.43 -19.14 -9.02
CA PHE A 124 -26.97 -20.11 -9.96
C PHE A 124 -28.44 -19.84 -10.28
N THR A 125 -28.78 -19.97 -11.55
CA THR A 125 -30.15 -19.80 -12.04
C THR A 125 -30.50 -20.96 -12.97
N PRO A 126 -31.57 -21.75 -12.69
CA PRO A 126 -31.93 -22.92 -13.48
C PRO A 126 -32.30 -22.61 -14.94
N GLN A 127 -32.76 -21.38 -15.20
CA GLN A 127 -33.16 -20.92 -16.56
C GLN A 127 -31.92 -20.68 -17.44
N ASN A 128 -30.76 -20.37 -16.86
CA ASN A 128 -29.50 -20.21 -17.58
C ASN A 128 -28.33 -20.77 -16.75
N PRO A 129 -28.17 -22.10 -16.72
CA PRO A 129 -27.22 -22.77 -15.83
C PRO A 129 -25.74 -22.50 -16.20
N THR A 130 -25.46 -22.04 -17.43
CA THR A 130 -24.08 -21.74 -17.87
C THR A 130 -23.65 -20.30 -17.59
N ALA A 131 -24.57 -19.37 -17.40
CA ALA A 131 -24.25 -17.94 -17.30
C ALA A 131 -23.32 -17.61 -16.12
N SER A 132 -23.48 -18.29 -14.99
CA SER A 132 -22.61 -18.11 -13.82
C SER A 132 -21.21 -18.68 -14.05
N VAL A 133 -21.15 -19.85 -14.69
CA VAL A 133 -19.89 -20.52 -15.05
C VAL A 133 -19.12 -19.68 -16.06
N ASP A 134 -19.77 -19.19 -17.08
CA ASP A 134 -19.14 -18.35 -18.11
C ASP A 134 -18.60 -17.06 -17.53
N ARG A 135 -19.34 -16.45 -16.59
CA ARG A 135 -18.89 -15.23 -15.89
C ARG A 135 -17.69 -15.51 -14.99
N ALA A 136 -17.70 -16.59 -14.21
CA ALA A 136 -16.58 -16.96 -13.35
C ALA A 136 -15.34 -17.31 -14.18
N THR A 137 -15.51 -18.11 -15.25
CA THR A 137 -14.39 -18.58 -16.06
C THR A 137 -13.77 -17.48 -16.93
N ALA A 138 -14.51 -16.42 -17.25
CA ALA A 138 -13.96 -15.23 -17.95
C ALA A 138 -12.89 -14.50 -17.13
N MET A 139 -12.86 -14.68 -15.80
CA MET A 139 -11.91 -14.08 -14.89
C MET A 139 -10.79 -15.06 -14.45
N MET A 140 -10.80 -16.28 -14.95
CA MET A 140 -9.85 -17.34 -14.59
C MET A 140 -8.82 -17.56 -15.69
N SER A 141 -7.67 -18.15 -15.33
CA SER A 141 -6.72 -18.66 -16.32
C SER A 141 -7.35 -19.79 -17.14
N PRO A 142 -6.95 -20.01 -18.40
CA PRO A 142 -7.55 -21.05 -19.26
C PRO A 142 -7.56 -22.43 -18.61
N LYS A 143 -6.47 -22.80 -17.94
CA LYS A 143 -6.33 -24.07 -17.24
C LYS A 143 -7.30 -24.22 -16.06
N SER A 144 -7.42 -23.17 -15.27
CA SER A 144 -8.34 -23.12 -14.12
C SER A 144 -9.80 -23.12 -14.56
N ALA A 145 -10.09 -22.41 -15.66
CA ALA A 145 -11.42 -22.33 -16.26
C ALA A 145 -11.93 -23.72 -16.75
N GLU A 146 -11.07 -24.53 -17.38
CA GLU A 146 -11.43 -25.89 -17.78
C GLU A 146 -11.69 -26.80 -16.57
N ALA A 147 -10.82 -26.76 -15.57
CA ALA A 147 -11.00 -27.54 -14.35
C ALA A 147 -12.32 -27.17 -13.65
N PHE A 148 -12.59 -25.87 -13.52
CA PHE A 148 -13.81 -25.36 -12.91
C PHE A 148 -15.08 -25.77 -13.67
N LYS A 149 -15.07 -25.70 -15.02
CA LYS A 149 -16.20 -26.13 -15.86
C LYS A 149 -16.53 -27.60 -15.67
N ASN A 150 -15.50 -28.46 -15.60
CA ASN A 150 -15.67 -29.91 -15.44
C ASN A 150 -16.25 -30.26 -14.06
N GLU A 151 -15.77 -29.59 -13.01
CA GLU A 151 -16.26 -29.78 -11.63
C GLU A 151 -17.69 -29.28 -11.46
N PHE A 152 -17.97 -28.10 -11.98
CA PHE A 152 -19.26 -27.46 -11.84
C PHE A 152 -20.38 -28.10 -12.67
N ALA A 153 -20.03 -28.78 -13.77
CA ALA A 153 -21.01 -29.38 -14.66
C ALA A 153 -21.93 -30.41 -13.95
N ASN A 154 -21.42 -31.17 -13.00
CA ASN A 154 -22.20 -32.12 -12.23
C ASN A 154 -23.12 -31.40 -11.21
N VAL A 155 -22.59 -30.41 -10.52
CA VAL A 155 -23.36 -29.61 -9.57
C VAL A 155 -24.49 -28.85 -10.27
N ALA A 156 -24.23 -28.27 -11.45
CA ALA A 156 -25.23 -27.56 -12.24
C ALA A 156 -26.39 -28.47 -12.68
N LYS A 157 -26.13 -29.72 -13.07
CA LYS A 157 -27.17 -30.72 -13.37
C LYS A 157 -28.07 -30.98 -12.18
N ASP A 158 -27.46 -31.18 -11.02
CA ASP A 158 -28.22 -31.47 -9.78
C ASP A 158 -29.10 -30.28 -9.36
N LEU A 159 -28.55 -29.07 -9.42
CA LEU A 159 -29.29 -27.83 -9.11
C LEU A 159 -30.46 -27.59 -10.10
N THR A 160 -30.21 -27.83 -11.39
CA THR A 160 -31.23 -27.69 -12.44
C THR A 160 -32.37 -28.71 -12.23
N SER A 161 -32.03 -29.97 -11.95
CA SER A 161 -33.04 -31.04 -11.74
C SER A 161 -33.96 -30.73 -10.55
N LYS A 162 -33.43 -30.09 -9.53
CA LYS A 162 -34.17 -29.69 -8.31
C LYS A 162 -34.83 -28.30 -8.45
N ASN A 163 -34.62 -27.60 -9.57
CA ASN A 163 -35.08 -26.24 -9.83
C ASN A 163 -34.71 -25.25 -8.72
N ILE A 164 -33.45 -25.36 -8.22
CA ILE A 164 -32.92 -24.51 -7.16
C ILE A 164 -32.23 -23.33 -7.79
N SER A 165 -32.59 -22.12 -7.35
CA SER A 165 -31.83 -20.90 -7.63
C SER A 165 -31.01 -20.49 -6.41
N ALA A 166 -29.81 -20.01 -6.62
CA ALA A 166 -28.93 -19.49 -5.58
C ALA A 166 -28.39 -18.11 -5.98
N GLN A 167 -28.40 -17.18 -5.04
CA GLN A 167 -27.81 -15.87 -5.20
C GLN A 167 -26.81 -15.63 -4.07
N ALA A 168 -25.57 -15.32 -4.42
CA ALA A 168 -24.52 -15.06 -3.47
C ALA A 168 -24.07 -13.60 -3.52
N SER A 169 -23.68 -13.09 -2.36
CA SER A 169 -23.04 -11.78 -2.22
C SER A 169 -21.88 -11.87 -1.23
N THR A 170 -20.81 -11.15 -1.49
CA THR A 170 -19.65 -11.07 -0.58
C THR A 170 -20.00 -10.25 0.65
N VAL A 171 -19.77 -10.82 1.82
CA VAL A 171 -19.93 -10.14 3.12
C VAL A 171 -18.59 -9.52 3.55
N SER A 172 -17.50 -10.26 3.33
CA SER A 172 -16.15 -9.84 3.67
C SER A 172 -15.14 -10.61 2.82
N ALA A 173 -14.06 -9.95 2.45
CA ALA A 173 -12.93 -10.58 1.80
C ALA A 173 -11.62 -9.99 2.35
N GLY A 174 -10.58 -10.81 2.46
CA GLY A 174 -9.29 -10.39 2.97
C GLY A 174 -8.17 -11.27 2.43
N ILE A 175 -6.98 -10.67 2.29
CA ILE A 175 -5.79 -11.39 1.86
C ILE A 175 -5.20 -12.15 3.04
N GLU A 176 -4.94 -13.44 2.85
CA GLU A 176 -4.17 -14.28 3.78
C GLU A 176 -2.67 -14.22 3.48
N ALA A 177 -2.32 -14.22 2.20
CA ALA A 177 -0.95 -14.11 1.73
C ALA A 177 -0.91 -13.52 0.32
N ILE A 178 0.10 -12.73 0.02
CA ILE A 178 0.37 -12.18 -1.30
C ILE A 178 1.84 -12.35 -1.64
N GLY A 179 2.12 -12.83 -2.84
CA GLY A 179 3.45 -13.00 -3.39
C GLY A 179 3.52 -12.46 -4.82
N PRO A 180 4.71 -12.48 -5.44
CA PRO A 180 4.90 -11.90 -6.78
C PRO A 180 4.12 -12.62 -7.89
N GLU A 181 3.76 -13.89 -7.70
CA GLU A 181 3.10 -14.70 -8.72
C GLU A 181 1.79 -15.33 -8.23
N ALA A 182 1.46 -15.20 -6.94
CA ALA A 182 0.28 -15.82 -6.35
C ALA A 182 -0.24 -15.07 -5.15
N ALA A 183 -1.55 -15.10 -4.96
CA ALA A 183 -2.19 -14.58 -3.76
C ALA A 183 -3.21 -15.58 -3.20
N SER A 184 -3.36 -15.60 -1.87
CA SER A 184 -4.42 -16.35 -1.17
C SER A 184 -5.39 -15.35 -0.55
N VAL A 185 -6.67 -15.50 -0.90
CA VAL A 185 -7.74 -14.61 -0.44
C VAL A 185 -8.82 -15.43 0.24
N ALA A 186 -9.16 -15.06 1.47
CA ALA A 186 -10.33 -15.60 2.16
C ALA A 186 -11.56 -14.75 1.82
N VAL A 187 -12.61 -15.39 1.27
CA VAL A 187 -13.86 -14.71 0.92
C VAL A 187 -15.02 -15.32 1.71
N ILE A 188 -15.77 -14.50 2.42
CA ILE A 188 -16.96 -14.89 3.14
C ILE A 188 -18.17 -14.47 2.32
N LEU A 189 -18.95 -15.49 1.88
CA LEU A 189 -20.16 -15.28 1.09
C LEU A 189 -21.42 -15.50 1.92
N ARG A 190 -22.45 -14.73 1.62
CA ARG A 190 -23.83 -15.03 2.01
C ARG A 190 -24.58 -15.53 0.79
N ALA A 191 -25.03 -16.77 0.84
CA ALA A 191 -25.83 -17.35 -0.23
C ALA A 191 -27.31 -17.49 0.24
N MET A 192 -28.24 -17.06 -0.61
CA MET A 192 -29.66 -17.26 -0.46
C MET A 192 -30.13 -18.27 -1.50
N GLN A 193 -30.78 -19.34 -1.07
CA GLN A 193 -31.37 -20.34 -1.95
C GLN A 193 -32.87 -20.18 -2.02
N SER A 194 -33.44 -20.29 -3.20
CA SER A 194 -34.86 -20.32 -3.42
C SER A 194 -35.27 -21.60 -4.15
N THR A 195 -36.25 -22.31 -3.59
CA THR A 195 -36.85 -23.50 -4.18
C THR A 195 -38.30 -23.21 -4.47
N PRO A 196 -38.86 -23.58 -5.63
CA PRO A 196 -40.27 -23.39 -5.93
C PRO A 196 -41.15 -24.07 -4.87
N GLY A 197 -42.02 -23.27 -4.19
CA GLY A 197 -42.96 -23.78 -3.19
C GLY A 197 -42.53 -23.72 -1.72
N LYS A 198 -41.32 -23.26 -1.42
CA LYS A 198 -40.88 -22.91 -0.06
C LYS A 198 -40.09 -21.60 -0.08
N PRO A 199 -40.62 -20.52 0.49
CA PRO A 199 -39.78 -19.35 0.80
C PRO A 199 -38.79 -19.82 1.90
N SER A 200 -37.51 -19.91 1.57
CA SER A 200 -36.50 -20.33 2.52
C SER A 200 -35.80 -19.13 3.14
N ASP A 201 -36.14 -18.82 4.37
CA ASP A 201 -35.35 -18.00 5.30
C ASP A 201 -34.24 -18.84 5.93
N THR A 202 -33.35 -19.43 5.11
CA THR A 202 -32.22 -20.16 5.68
C THR A 202 -30.93 -19.58 5.11
N ALA A 203 -30.39 -18.62 5.85
CA ALA A 203 -29.01 -18.22 5.68
C ALA A 203 -28.12 -19.40 6.12
N SER A 204 -27.68 -20.22 5.18
CA SER A 204 -26.66 -21.23 5.42
C SER A 204 -25.32 -20.56 5.34
N SER A 205 -24.68 -20.33 6.49
CA SER A 205 -23.28 -19.92 6.56
C SER A 205 -22.41 -21.16 6.30
N TYR A 206 -22.01 -21.35 5.08
CA TYR A 206 -20.88 -22.24 4.77
C TYR A 206 -19.58 -21.45 4.85
N PRO A 207 -18.54 -21.94 5.52
CA PRO A 207 -17.21 -21.42 5.37
C PRO A 207 -16.59 -22.02 4.09
N PRO A 208 -16.48 -21.31 2.99
CA PRO A 208 -15.64 -21.78 1.89
C PRO A 208 -14.20 -21.39 2.20
N ALA A 209 -13.42 -22.37 2.61
CA ALA A 209 -11.98 -22.27 2.46
C ALA A 209 -11.67 -22.41 0.97
N CYS A 210 -11.76 -21.33 0.21
CA CYS A 210 -11.24 -21.29 -1.15
C CYS A 210 -9.73 -21.06 -1.07
N ARG A 211 -8.99 -22.15 -0.98
CA ARG A 211 -7.55 -22.15 -1.22
C ARG A 211 -7.36 -22.20 -2.74
N TRP A 212 -7.02 -21.09 -3.38
CA TRP A 212 -6.78 -21.01 -4.81
C TRP A 212 -5.30 -21.06 -5.15
N LEU A 213 -5.02 -21.85 -6.16
CA LEU A 213 -3.77 -22.16 -6.80
C LEU A 213 -3.15 -20.99 -7.57
N PRO A 214 -1.85 -21.06 -7.91
CA PRO A 214 -1.09 -19.99 -8.56
C PRO A 214 -1.68 -19.61 -9.92
N CYS A 215 -1.65 -18.31 -10.19
CA CYS A 215 -1.88 -17.74 -11.51
C CYS A 215 -0.78 -18.12 -12.49
#